data_085d264430e093e23a835f17000b099e
#
_entry.id   085d264430e093e23a835f17000b099e
#
_cell.length_a   1.000
_cell.length_b   1.000
_cell.length_c   1.000
_cell.angle_alpha   90.00
_cell.angle_beta   90.00
_cell.angle_gamma   90.00
#
_symmetry.space_group_name_H-M   'P 1'
#
loop_
_entity.id
_entity.type
_entity.pdbx_description
1 polymer ?
#
loop_
_entity_poly.entity_id
_entity_poly.type
_entity_poly.pdbx_seq_one_letter_code
_entity_poly.pdbx_strand_id
1 'polypeptide(L)'
;MLVDFKRPTSHIKYLSSFTSDEWIKLALSNPIDILIDHAHCERKAAGVAIQLMFRYPSEPNLAEVLSPIAREELEHFEKILYFLKDLGHSLESLKPPPYGAELSKNIRKEEPNRMLDSFLIAGPVSYTHLRAHETN
;
A
#
# COMPACT_ATOMS: atom_id res chain seq x y z
N MET A 1 -20.40 -21.52 -4.77
CA MET A 1 -19.58 -21.53 -6.02
C MET A 1 -18.14 -21.23 -5.60
N LEU A 2 -17.31 -22.25 -5.57
CA LEU A 2 -15.89 -22.09 -5.25
C LEU A 2 -15.23 -21.44 -6.47
N VAL A 3 -14.79 -20.21 -6.34
CA VAL A 3 -13.95 -19.55 -7.34
C VAL A 3 -12.59 -20.25 -7.28
N ASP A 4 -12.26 -20.96 -8.33
CA ASP A 4 -10.96 -21.62 -8.48
C ASP A 4 -9.91 -20.53 -8.77
N PHE A 5 -9.31 -19.99 -7.71
CA PHE A 5 -8.21 -19.05 -7.82
C PHE A 5 -6.96 -19.79 -8.31
N LYS A 6 -6.79 -19.88 -9.63
CA LYS A 6 -5.51 -20.31 -10.20
C LYS A 6 -4.43 -19.35 -9.71
N ARG A 7 -3.53 -19.87 -8.86
CA ARG A 7 -2.35 -19.11 -8.43
C ARG A 7 -1.60 -18.61 -9.66
N PRO A 8 -1.25 -17.31 -9.72
CA PRO A 8 -0.37 -16.84 -10.78
C PRO A 8 0.96 -17.60 -10.64
N THR A 9 1.36 -18.29 -11.69
CA THR A 9 2.62 -19.05 -11.77
C THR A 9 3.85 -18.16 -11.91
N SER A 10 3.68 -16.85 -12.05
CA SER A 10 4.79 -15.89 -12.15
C SER A 10 5.32 -15.52 -10.76
N HIS A 11 6.59 -15.83 -10.51
CA HIS A 11 7.31 -15.29 -9.37
C HIS A 11 7.29 -13.77 -9.38
N ILE A 12 6.85 -13.18 -8.28
CA ILE A 12 7.05 -11.73 -8.07
C ILE A 12 8.55 -11.55 -7.87
N LYS A 13 9.20 -10.82 -8.77
CA LYS A 13 10.64 -10.68 -8.87
C LYS A 13 11.38 -10.29 -7.58
N TYR A 14 10.67 -9.77 -6.59
CA TYR A 14 11.24 -9.23 -5.34
C TYR A 14 10.65 -9.85 -4.06
N LEU A 15 9.75 -10.80 -4.16
CA LEU A 15 9.20 -11.47 -2.98
C LEU A 15 9.75 -12.90 -2.87
N SER A 16 10.29 -13.23 -1.70
CA SER A 16 10.86 -14.54 -1.40
C SER A 16 9.81 -15.58 -0.96
N SER A 17 8.58 -15.14 -0.69
CA SER A 17 7.49 -16.02 -0.22
C SER A 17 6.16 -15.71 -0.93
N PHE A 18 5.29 -16.71 -0.98
CA PHE A 18 3.92 -16.58 -1.49
C PHE A 18 2.96 -16.21 -0.35
N THR A 19 1.85 -15.55 -0.69
CA THR A 19 0.73 -15.37 0.24
C THR A 19 0.15 -16.73 0.60
N SER A 20 -0.04 -16.99 1.90
CA SER A 20 -0.57 -18.26 2.38
C SER A 20 -2.07 -18.42 2.10
N ASP A 21 -2.51 -19.67 1.98
CA ASP A 21 -3.95 -19.97 1.82
C ASP A 21 -4.75 -19.60 3.06
N GLU A 22 -4.13 -19.61 4.25
CA GLU A 22 -4.74 -19.16 5.50
C GLU A 22 -5.06 -17.68 5.46
N TRP A 23 -4.17 -16.86 4.89
CA TRP A 23 -4.41 -15.42 4.70
C TRP A 23 -5.63 -15.17 3.80
N ILE A 24 -5.73 -15.91 2.68
CA ILE A 24 -6.86 -15.78 1.75
C ILE A 24 -8.17 -16.13 2.45
N LYS A 25 -8.20 -17.22 3.23
CA LYS A 25 -9.38 -17.61 4.01
C LYS A 25 -9.78 -16.55 5.03
N LEU A 26 -8.79 -15.99 5.73
CA LEU A 26 -9.01 -14.92 6.71
C LEU A 26 -9.58 -13.66 6.04
N ALA A 27 -9.02 -13.26 4.91
CA ALA A 27 -9.47 -12.10 4.16
C ALA A 27 -10.91 -12.26 3.67
N LEU A 28 -11.25 -13.43 3.12
CA LEU A 28 -12.62 -13.74 2.67
C LEU A 28 -13.63 -13.81 3.82
N SER A 29 -13.19 -14.14 5.02
CA SER A 29 -14.04 -14.17 6.23
C SER A 29 -14.25 -12.80 6.85
N ASN A 30 -13.41 -11.80 6.53
CA ASN A 30 -13.42 -10.47 7.11
C ASN A 30 -13.32 -9.36 6.04
N PRO A 31 -14.24 -9.32 5.07
CA PRO A 31 -14.12 -8.41 3.92
C PRO A 31 -14.17 -6.93 4.30
N ILE A 32 -14.93 -6.57 5.33
CA ILE A 32 -15.02 -5.17 5.80
C ILE A 32 -13.71 -4.72 6.44
N ASP A 33 -13.11 -5.55 7.28
CA ASP A 33 -11.80 -5.25 7.89
C ASP A 33 -10.71 -5.09 6.82
N ILE A 34 -10.74 -5.92 5.78
CA ILE A 34 -9.83 -5.81 4.64
C ILE A 34 -10.04 -4.49 3.88
N LEU A 35 -11.28 -4.07 3.65
CA LEU A 35 -11.57 -2.80 3.00
C LEU A 35 -11.09 -1.61 3.85
N ILE A 36 -11.30 -1.65 5.16
CA ILE A 36 -10.84 -0.61 6.08
C ILE A 36 -9.30 -0.56 6.09
N ASP A 37 -8.63 -1.71 6.19
CA ASP A 37 -7.17 -1.79 6.12
C ASP A 37 -6.64 -1.23 4.78
N HIS A 38 -7.27 -1.60 3.67
CA HIS A 38 -6.93 -1.09 2.35
C HIS A 38 -7.07 0.44 2.28
N ALA A 39 -8.17 1.00 2.78
CA ALA A 39 -8.34 2.47 2.84
C ALA A 39 -7.20 3.14 3.63
N HIS A 40 -6.79 2.57 4.76
CA HIS A 40 -5.65 3.08 5.52
C HIS A 40 -4.33 2.97 4.76
N CYS A 41 -4.14 1.94 3.98
CA CYS A 41 -2.95 1.75 3.15
C CYS A 41 -2.84 2.79 2.04
N GLU A 42 -3.92 3.03 1.29
CA GLU A 42 -3.97 4.06 0.23
C GLU A 42 -3.70 5.46 0.80
N ARG A 43 -4.33 5.79 1.91
CA ARG A 43 -4.08 7.05 2.60
C ARG A 43 -2.61 7.22 3.04
N LYS A 44 -1.98 6.14 3.52
CA LYS A 44 -0.57 6.16 3.90
C LYS A 44 0.34 6.29 2.69
N ALA A 45 0.04 5.62 1.58
CA ALA A 45 0.81 5.72 0.35
C ALA A 45 0.81 7.15 -0.19
N ALA A 46 -0.35 7.81 -0.23
CA ALA A 46 -0.45 9.23 -0.56
C ALA A 46 0.40 10.10 0.39
N GLY A 47 0.32 9.84 1.69
CA GLY A 47 1.09 10.56 2.72
C GLY A 47 2.60 10.41 2.53
N VAL A 48 3.09 9.24 2.18
CA VAL A 48 4.52 8.99 1.91
C VAL A 48 4.99 9.79 0.70
N ALA A 49 4.23 9.79 -0.39
CA ALA A 49 4.55 10.57 -1.60
C ALA A 49 4.64 12.08 -1.28
N ILE A 50 3.66 12.59 -0.53
CA ILE A 50 3.65 13.99 -0.10
C ILE A 50 4.84 14.31 0.82
N GLN A 51 5.15 13.46 1.79
CA GLN A 51 6.29 13.65 2.70
C GLN A 51 7.63 13.69 1.97
N LEU A 52 7.80 12.84 0.94
CA LEU A 52 9.03 12.82 0.14
C LEU A 52 9.19 14.13 -0.66
N MET A 53 8.11 14.65 -1.24
CA MET A 53 8.13 15.96 -1.91
C MET A 53 8.51 17.09 -0.96
N PHE A 54 7.98 17.09 0.27
CA PHE A 54 8.33 18.10 1.28
C PHE A 54 9.78 17.98 1.77
N ARG A 55 10.29 16.76 1.88
CA ARG A 55 11.65 16.54 2.37
C ARG A 55 12.72 16.87 1.34
N TYR A 56 12.44 16.65 0.07
CA TYR A 56 13.38 16.80 -1.03
C TYR A 56 12.90 17.77 -2.13
N PRO A 57 12.62 19.05 -1.77
CA PRO A 57 12.02 19.98 -2.71
C PRO A 57 12.96 20.37 -3.86
N SER A 58 14.27 20.20 -3.68
CA SER A 58 15.28 20.55 -4.68
C SER A 58 15.67 19.39 -5.61
N GLU A 59 15.09 18.19 -5.39
CA GLU A 59 15.38 17.05 -6.28
C GLU A 59 14.68 17.24 -7.62
N PRO A 60 15.44 17.17 -8.73
CA PRO A 60 14.86 17.36 -10.06
C PRO A 60 13.77 16.35 -10.36
N ASN A 61 12.65 16.81 -10.92
CA ASN A 61 11.52 16.00 -11.40
C ASN A 61 10.78 15.19 -10.30
N LEU A 62 11.20 15.24 -9.05
CA LEU A 62 10.60 14.43 -7.99
C LEU A 62 9.13 14.78 -7.78
N ALA A 63 8.80 16.06 -7.73
CA ALA A 63 7.42 16.51 -7.55
C ALA A 63 6.54 16.15 -8.75
N GLU A 64 7.09 16.18 -9.98
CA GLU A 64 6.38 15.78 -11.19
C GLU A 64 6.01 14.30 -11.20
N VAL A 65 6.85 13.44 -10.60
CA VAL A 65 6.63 12.01 -10.49
C VAL A 65 5.69 11.67 -9.31
N LEU A 66 5.93 12.26 -8.14
CA LEU A 66 5.21 11.88 -6.92
C LEU A 66 3.83 12.53 -6.79
N SER A 67 3.61 13.72 -7.38
CA SER A 67 2.32 14.40 -7.30
C SER A 67 1.19 13.61 -7.98
N PRO A 68 1.36 13.06 -9.20
CA PRO A 68 0.35 12.16 -9.79
C PRO A 68 0.09 10.92 -8.93
N ILE A 69 1.13 10.30 -8.38
CA ILE A 69 1.01 9.13 -7.50
C ILE A 69 0.17 9.47 -6.27
N ALA A 70 0.48 10.59 -5.58
CA ALA A 70 -0.28 11.02 -4.42
C ALA A 70 -1.78 11.22 -4.73
N ARG A 71 -2.11 11.78 -5.89
CA ARG A 71 -3.50 11.96 -6.33
C ARG A 71 -4.19 10.61 -6.59
N GLU A 72 -3.51 9.72 -7.29
CA GLU A 72 -4.03 8.38 -7.59
C GLU A 72 -4.35 7.61 -6.31
N GLU A 73 -3.45 7.62 -5.33
CA GLU A 73 -3.66 6.94 -4.05
C GLU A 73 -4.81 7.58 -3.24
N LEU A 74 -4.99 8.91 -3.32
CA LEU A 74 -6.16 9.56 -2.72
C LEU A 74 -7.47 9.21 -3.44
N GLU A 75 -7.46 9.08 -4.77
CA GLU A 75 -8.63 8.62 -5.52
C GLU A 75 -9.01 7.18 -5.15
N HIS A 76 -8.03 6.29 -4.99
CA HIS A 76 -8.25 4.92 -4.50
C HIS A 76 -8.86 4.93 -3.11
N PHE A 77 -8.30 5.73 -2.20
CA PHE A 77 -8.84 5.90 -0.86
C PHE A 77 -10.30 6.36 -0.87
N GLU A 78 -10.65 7.37 -1.65
CA GLU A 78 -12.03 7.85 -1.78
C GLU A 78 -12.97 6.78 -2.33
N LYS A 79 -12.56 6.02 -3.34
CA LYS A 79 -13.35 4.89 -3.88
C LYS A 79 -13.68 3.87 -2.80
N ILE A 80 -12.72 3.51 -1.95
CA ILE A 80 -12.95 2.56 -0.86
C ILE A 80 -13.91 3.14 0.18
N LEU A 81 -13.82 4.45 0.48
CA LEU A 81 -14.77 5.10 1.37
C LEU A 81 -16.22 5.04 0.84
N TYR A 82 -16.41 5.21 -0.47
CA TYR A 82 -17.72 5.05 -1.10
C TYR A 82 -18.22 3.61 -0.97
N PHE A 83 -17.40 2.61 -1.24
CA PHE A 83 -17.77 1.21 -1.06
C PHE A 83 -18.15 0.88 0.39
N LEU A 84 -17.38 1.35 1.36
CA LEU A 84 -17.70 1.16 2.78
C LEU A 84 -19.06 1.77 3.11
N LYS A 85 -19.32 2.98 2.65
CA LYS A 85 -20.61 3.68 2.86
C LYS A 85 -21.77 2.92 2.24
N ASP A 86 -21.62 2.43 1.01
CA ASP A 86 -22.67 1.66 0.31
C ASP A 86 -22.98 0.34 1.04
N LEU A 87 -21.99 -0.25 1.71
CA LEU A 87 -22.14 -1.43 2.56
C LEU A 87 -22.67 -1.12 3.96
N GLY A 88 -22.95 0.15 4.27
CA GLY A 88 -23.43 0.57 5.59
C GLY A 88 -22.32 0.69 6.66
N HIS A 89 -21.07 0.80 6.23
CA HIS A 89 -19.92 0.93 7.11
C HIS A 89 -19.23 2.29 6.95
N SER A 90 -18.34 2.61 7.87
CA SER A 90 -17.50 3.80 7.85
C SER A 90 -16.05 3.45 8.08
N LEU A 91 -15.16 4.39 7.78
CA LEU A 91 -13.74 4.23 8.09
C LEU A 91 -13.56 4.22 9.61
N GLU A 92 -13.02 3.12 10.11
CA GLU A 92 -12.69 2.94 11.52
C GLU A 92 -11.18 2.95 11.74
N SER A 93 -10.79 3.24 12.97
CA SER A 93 -9.38 3.16 13.35
C SER A 93 -8.99 1.70 13.53
N LEU A 94 -7.98 1.26 12.78
CA LEU A 94 -7.36 -0.05 12.98
C LEU A 94 -6.00 0.13 13.65
N LYS A 95 -5.63 -0.84 14.48
CA LYS A 95 -4.26 -0.92 15.00
C LYS A 95 -3.32 -1.17 13.82
N PRO A 96 -2.37 -0.26 13.54
CA PRO A 96 -1.49 -0.45 12.41
C PRO A 96 -0.64 -1.71 12.60
N PRO A 97 -0.45 -2.52 11.54
CA PRO A 97 0.47 -3.64 11.60
C PRO A 97 1.90 -3.13 11.83
N PRO A 98 2.75 -3.86 12.54
CA PRO A 98 4.11 -3.44 12.87
C PRO A 98 5.05 -3.39 11.65
N TYR A 99 4.65 -3.98 10.54
CA TYR A 99 5.45 -4.16 9.34
C TYR A 99 6.09 -2.87 8.81
N GLY A 100 5.30 -1.81 8.60
CA GLY A 100 5.82 -0.53 8.09
C GLY A 100 6.79 0.14 9.07
N ALA A 101 6.51 0.07 10.36
CA ALA A 101 7.38 0.61 11.40
C ALA A 101 8.70 -0.17 11.50
N GLU A 102 8.66 -1.49 11.36
CA GLU A 102 9.86 -2.34 11.36
C GLU A 102 10.73 -2.10 10.13
N LEU A 103 10.15 -1.99 8.95
CA LEU A 103 10.89 -1.63 7.74
C LEU A 103 11.55 -0.25 7.88
N SER A 104 10.84 0.72 8.44
CA SER A 104 11.36 2.08 8.61
C SER A 104 12.57 2.18 9.53
N LYS A 105 12.77 1.21 10.44
CA LYS A 105 13.98 1.14 11.28
C LYS A 105 15.26 0.92 10.49
N ASN A 106 15.14 0.37 9.28
CA ASN A 106 16.27 0.12 8.39
C ASN A 106 16.69 1.34 7.56
N ILE A 107 15.94 2.43 7.61
CA ILE A 107 16.29 3.66 6.91
C ILE A 107 17.50 4.30 7.59
N ARG A 108 18.58 4.45 6.85
CA ARG A 108 19.77 5.18 7.29
C ARG A 108 19.43 6.64 7.52
N LYS A 109 20.13 7.30 8.44
CA LYS A 109 19.80 8.68 8.85
C LYS A 109 20.45 9.75 7.98
N GLU A 110 21.50 9.39 7.27
CA GLU A 110 22.37 10.31 6.52
C GLU A 110 22.07 10.29 5.03
N GLU A 111 22.07 11.46 4.42
CA GLU A 111 21.92 11.61 2.97
C GLU A 111 23.22 11.22 2.23
N PRO A 112 23.16 10.71 1.00
CA PRO A 112 21.96 10.43 0.18
C PRO A 112 21.28 9.10 0.50
N ASN A 113 21.82 8.33 1.45
CA ASN A 113 21.33 6.99 1.76
C ASN A 113 19.92 7.00 2.34
N ARG A 114 19.56 8.01 3.10
CA ARG A 114 18.22 8.15 3.67
C ARG A 114 17.15 8.27 2.57
N MET A 115 17.41 9.07 1.56
CA MET A 115 16.52 9.21 0.42
C MET A 115 16.36 7.88 -0.31
N LEU A 116 17.46 7.21 -0.64
CA LEU A 116 17.46 5.92 -1.31
C LEU A 116 16.67 4.86 -0.52
N ASP A 117 16.94 4.71 0.77
CA ASP A 117 16.26 3.74 1.62
C ASP A 117 14.76 4.04 1.74
N SER A 118 14.39 5.31 1.81
CA SER A 118 12.98 5.74 1.86
C SER A 118 12.23 5.32 0.60
N PHE A 119 12.82 5.46 -0.58
CA PHE A 119 12.24 5.00 -1.84
C PHE A 119 12.20 3.48 -1.94
N LEU A 120 13.26 2.78 -1.51
CA LEU A 120 13.31 1.32 -1.51
C LEU A 120 12.25 0.69 -0.59
N ILE A 121 11.87 1.36 0.49
CA ILE A 121 10.80 0.90 1.39
C ILE A 121 9.43 1.26 0.83
N ALA A 122 9.25 2.45 0.27
CA ALA A 122 7.98 2.87 -0.32
C ALA A 122 7.57 2.01 -1.53
N GLY A 123 8.53 1.59 -2.37
CA GLY A 123 8.28 0.80 -3.56
C GLY A 123 7.58 -0.53 -3.30
N PRO A 124 8.11 -1.44 -2.44
CA PRO A 124 7.44 -2.70 -2.12
C PRO A 124 6.06 -2.53 -1.47
N VAL A 125 5.87 -1.51 -0.64
CA VAL A 125 4.56 -1.23 -0.02
C VAL A 125 3.53 -0.90 -1.10
N SER A 126 3.82 0.02 -2.02
CA SER A 126 2.93 0.35 -3.15
C SER A 126 2.72 -0.83 -4.09
N TYR A 127 3.76 -1.61 -4.38
CA TYR A 127 3.68 -2.76 -5.28
C TYR A 127 2.80 -3.89 -4.76
N THR A 128 2.79 -4.16 -3.46
CA THR A 128 1.89 -5.14 -2.85
C THR A 128 0.42 -4.70 -2.96
N HIS A 129 0.14 -3.40 -3.00
CA HIS A 129 -1.19 -2.85 -3.23
C HIS A 129 -1.64 -2.98 -4.69
N LEU A 130 -0.80 -2.62 -5.65
CA LEU A 130 -1.12 -2.69 -7.09
C LEU A 130 -1.60 -4.09 -7.51
N ARG A 131 -1.04 -5.14 -6.92
CA ARG A 131 -1.44 -6.52 -7.22
C ARG A 131 -2.84 -6.89 -6.75
N ALA A 132 -3.34 -6.28 -5.70
CA ALA A 132 -4.72 -6.49 -5.28
C ALA A 132 -5.72 -5.92 -6.30
N HIS A 133 -5.30 -4.95 -7.11
CA HIS A 133 -6.12 -4.33 -8.16
C HIS A 133 -6.02 -5.02 -9.52
N GLU A 134 -4.93 -5.70 -9.84
CA GLU A 134 -4.74 -6.40 -11.13
C GLU A 134 -5.50 -7.74 -11.24
N THR A 135 -6.08 -8.21 -10.15
CA THR A 135 -6.82 -9.48 -10.09
C THR A 135 -8.33 -9.34 -10.22
N ASN A 136 -8.86 -8.15 -10.58
CA ASN A 136 -10.29 -7.93 -10.85
C ASN A 136 -10.56 -7.83 -12.35
#